data_8635c3203592c4be283198529a4a328d
#
_entry.id   8635c3203592c4be283198529a4a328d
#
_cell.length_a   1.000
_cell.length_b   1.000
_cell.length_c   1.000
_cell.angle_alpha   90.00
_cell.angle_beta   90.00
_cell.angle_gamma   90.00
#
_symmetry.space_group_name_H-M   'P 1'
#
loop_
_entity.id
_entity.type
_entity.pdbx_description
1 polymer ?
#
loop_
_entity_poly.entity_id
_entity_poly.type
_entity_poly.pdbx_seq_one_letter_code
_entity_poly.pdbx_strand_id
1 'polypeptide(L)'
;MKETNYNYDKKRFETFIDAVIAIILTILVLELKIPESELTSDLNTRQQLTHLIPSFVSYIGSFLLITGIWIDHHLLFLNLNKLTRKYILLNMLFVLSLSVVPFTTAFAGHHYLDSFAVALLFVNYVIMNILFGALYW
;
A
#
# COMPACT_ATOMS: atom_id res chain seq x y z
N MET A 1 -35.21 -11.18 -9.56
CA MET A 1 -33.97 -10.97 -10.32
C MET A 1 -33.17 -12.28 -10.29
N LYS A 2 -32.97 -12.93 -11.47
CA LYS A 2 -32.11 -14.14 -11.54
C LYS A 2 -30.66 -13.69 -11.23
N GLU A 3 -30.10 -14.14 -10.12
CA GLU A 3 -28.65 -14.07 -9.90
C GLU A 3 -28.00 -14.90 -11.01
N THR A 4 -27.42 -14.25 -11.98
CA THR A 4 -26.54 -14.88 -12.95
C THR A 4 -25.32 -15.35 -12.18
N ASN A 5 -25.25 -16.67 -11.97
CA ASN A 5 -24.14 -17.34 -11.27
C ASN A 5 -22.90 -17.28 -12.17
N TYR A 6 -22.24 -16.11 -12.20
CA TYR A 6 -20.92 -15.98 -12.82
C TYR A 6 -19.91 -16.73 -11.96
N ASN A 7 -19.41 -17.82 -12.51
CA ASN A 7 -18.30 -18.54 -11.89
C ASN A 7 -17.00 -17.75 -12.17
N TYR A 8 -16.65 -16.84 -11.25
CA TYR A 8 -15.41 -16.07 -11.36
C TYR A 8 -14.22 -17.00 -11.12
N ASP A 9 -13.21 -16.91 -12.00
CA ASP A 9 -11.97 -17.63 -11.83
C ASP A 9 -11.16 -17.07 -10.65
N LYS A 10 -11.20 -17.80 -9.53
CA LYS A 10 -10.52 -17.44 -8.28
C LYS A 10 -9.02 -17.25 -8.50
N LYS A 11 -8.36 -18.19 -9.19
CA LYS A 11 -6.90 -18.17 -9.41
C LYS A 11 -6.49 -16.95 -10.24
N ARG A 12 -7.25 -16.64 -11.27
CA ARG A 12 -6.99 -15.46 -12.11
C ARG A 12 -7.14 -14.17 -11.33
N PHE A 13 -8.13 -14.09 -10.44
CA PHE A 13 -8.36 -12.92 -9.62
C PHE A 13 -7.26 -12.76 -8.55
N GLU A 14 -6.87 -13.84 -7.87
CA GLU A 14 -5.75 -13.87 -6.93
C GLU A 14 -4.45 -13.37 -7.61
N THR A 15 -4.10 -13.93 -8.77
CA THR A 15 -2.91 -13.51 -9.53
C THR A 15 -2.96 -12.02 -9.90
N PHE A 16 -4.14 -11.48 -10.22
CA PHE A 16 -4.30 -10.06 -10.50
C PHE A 16 -3.97 -9.21 -9.25
N ILE A 17 -4.51 -9.57 -8.09
CA ILE A 17 -4.26 -8.85 -6.84
C ILE A 17 -2.77 -8.91 -6.47
N ASP A 18 -2.15 -10.09 -6.54
CA ASP A 18 -0.72 -10.28 -6.28
C ASP A 18 0.15 -9.40 -7.18
N ALA A 19 -0.19 -9.33 -8.47
CA ALA A 19 0.52 -8.48 -9.42
C ALA A 19 0.40 -6.98 -9.06
N VAL A 20 -0.79 -6.53 -8.65
CA VAL A 20 -0.98 -5.13 -8.24
C VAL A 20 -0.20 -4.81 -6.97
N ILE A 21 -0.21 -5.70 -5.96
CA ILE A 21 0.56 -5.52 -4.73
C ILE A 21 2.06 -5.46 -5.04
N ALA A 22 2.57 -6.34 -5.91
CA ALA A 22 3.97 -6.33 -6.33
C ALA A 22 4.36 -5.00 -7.00
N ILE A 23 3.49 -4.44 -7.84
CA ILE A 23 3.71 -3.13 -8.46
C ILE A 23 3.75 -2.02 -7.39
N ILE A 24 2.82 -2.03 -6.43
CA ILE A 24 2.79 -1.04 -5.35
C ILE A 24 4.08 -1.09 -4.53
N LEU A 25 4.57 -2.28 -4.18
CA LEU A 25 5.83 -2.47 -3.47
C LEU A 25 7.04 -1.91 -4.24
N THR A 26 7.05 -2.07 -5.56
CA THR A 26 8.14 -1.53 -6.40
C THR A 26 8.04 -0.02 -6.61
N ILE A 27 6.84 0.55 -6.67
CA ILE A 27 6.63 2.00 -6.77
C ILE A 27 7.08 2.72 -5.48
N LEU A 28 6.93 2.09 -4.32
CA LEU A 28 7.35 2.67 -3.04
C LEU A 28 8.79 3.20 -3.06
N VAL A 29 9.72 2.51 -3.69
CA VAL A 29 11.12 2.95 -3.76
C VAL A 29 11.30 4.21 -4.61
N LEU A 30 10.42 4.44 -5.59
CA LEU A 30 10.48 5.63 -6.45
C LEU A 30 10.12 6.92 -5.71
N GLU A 31 9.52 6.80 -4.53
CA GLU A 31 9.20 7.93 -3.65
C GLU A 31 10.42 8.41 -2.82
N LEU A 32 11.53 7.65 -2.81
CA LEU A 32 12.80 8.06 -2.20
C LEU A 32 13.55 9.01 -3.14
N LYS A 33 13.06 10.25 -3.24
CA LYS A 33 13.66 11.30 -4.08
C LYS A 33 14.37 12.33 -3.21
N ILE A 34 15.51 12.81 -3.69
CA ILE A 34 16.15 14.00 -3.13
C ILE A 34 15.32 15.21 -3.56
N PRO A 35 14.83 16.05 -2.64
CA PRO A 35 14.11 17.27 -2.99
C PRO A 35 14.94 18.18 -3.90
N GLU A 36 14.32 18.79 -4.92
CA GLU A 36 15.02 19.67 -5.85
C GLU A 36 15.70 20.85 -5.12
N SER A 37 15.10 21.34 -4.04
CA SER A 37 15.68 22.38 -3.19
C SER A 37 17.02 21.98 -2.55
N GLU A 38 17.23 20.69 -2.29
CA GLU A 38 18.49 20.18 -1.76
C GLU A 38 19.55 19.94 -2.85
N LEU A 39 19.12 19.64 -4.07
CA LEU A 39 20.03 19.50 -5.22
C LEU A 39 20.67 20.85 -5.62
N THR A 40 19.99 21.96 -5.36
CA THR A 40 20.46 23.33 -5.63
C THR A 40 21.11 24.00 -4.42
N SER A 41 21.16 23.33 -3.28
CA SER A 41 21.76 23.84 -2.04
C SER A 41 23.25 23.56 -1.97
N ASP A 42 23.98 24.33 -1.13
CA ASP A 42 25.41 24.10 -0.83
C ASP A 42 25.64 22.87 0.06
N LEU A 43 24.62 22.02 0.26
CA LEU A 43 24.73 20.80 1.04
C LEU A 43 25.62 19.79 0.35
N ASN A 44 26.57 19.22 1.09
CA ASN A 44 27.37 18.11 0.58
C ASN A 44 26.52 16.83 0.48
N THR A 45 26.93 15.87 -0.36
CA THR A 45 26.23 14.61 -0.64
C THR A 45 25.88 13.84 0.64
N ARG A 46 26.73 13.89 1.67
CA ARG A 46 26.49 13.22 2.94
C ARG A 46 25.33 13.84 3.72
N GLN A 47 25.23 15.15 3.72
CA GLN A 47 24.13 15.89 4.36
C GLN A 47 22.81 15.60 3.66
N GLN A 48 22.79 15.65 2.32
CA GLN A 48 21.59 15.30 1.52
C GLN A 48 21.12 13.86 1.87
N LEU A 49 22.03 12.90 1.95
CA LEU A 49 21.68 11.52 2.33
C LEU A 49 21.12 11.42 3.76
N THR A 50 21.65 12.22 4.69
CA THR A 50 21.15 12.25 6.08
C THR A 50 19.72 12.78 6.16
N HIS A 51 19.36 13.77 5.33
CA HIS A 51 18.01 14.32 5.25
C HIS A 51 16.98 13.31 4.69
N LEU A 52 17.43 12.30 3.93
CA LEU A 52 16.57 11.22 3.44
C LEU A 52 16.25 10.14 4.48
N ILE A 53 16.91 10.13 5.65
CA ILE A 53 16.69 9.08 6.67
C ILE A 53 15.20 8.95 7.05
N PRO A 54 14.43 10.02 7.32
CA PRO A 54 13.01 9.89 7.65
C PRO A 54 12.20 9.24 6.52
N SER A 55 12.46 9.60 5.27
CA SER A 55 11.82 9.00 4.09
C SER A 55 12.18 7.52 3.95
N PHE A 56 13.42 7.14 4.22
CA PHE A 56 13.87 5.75 4.27
C PHE A 56 13.15 4.94 5.35
N VAL A 57 13.00 5.50 6.54
CA VAL A 57 12.28 4.84 7.65
C VAL A 57 10.81 4.63 7.29
N SER A 58 10.15 5.65 6.73
CA SER A 58 8.77 5.56 6.25
C SER A 58 8.62 4.52 5.15
N TYR A 59 9.54 4.49 4.19
CA TYR A 59 9.58 3.50 3.11
C TYR A 59 9.70 2.08 3.63
N ILE A 60 10.71 1.79 4.47
CA ILE A 60 10.93 0.44 5.01
C ILE A 60 9.73 -0.02 5.84
N GLY A 61 9.20 0.86 6.70
CA GLY A 61 8.01 0.58 7.50
C GLY A 61 6.80 0.21 6.62
N SER A 62 6.52 1.02 5.59
CA SER A 62 5.42 0.78 4.65
C SER A 62 5.61 -0.49 3.83
N PHE A 63 6.84 -0.76 3.37
CA PHE A 63 7.18 -1.99 2.65
C PHE A 63 6.91 -3.24 3.47
N LEU A 64 7.37 -3.26 4.72
CA LEU A 64 7.16 -4.40 5.63
C LEU A 64 5.69 -4.60 5.98
N LEU A 65 4.93 -3.52 6.20
CA LEU A 65 3.50 -3.58 6.47
C LEU A 65 2.71 -4.13 5.27
N ILE A 66 2.98 -3.65 4.05
CA ILE A 66 2.32 -4.18 2.84
C ILE A 66 2.70 -5.63 2.62
N THR A 67 3.96 -6.00 2.85
CA THR A 67 4.41 -7.40 2.74
C THR A 67 3.66 -8.31 3.71
N GLY A 68 3.49 -7.89 4.98
CA GLY A 68 2.70 -8.62 5.97
C GLY A 68 1.25 -8.80 5.52
N ILE A 69 0.62 -7.73 5.05
CA ILE A 69 -0.76 -7.77 4.53
C ILE A 69 -0.87 -8.66 3.30
N TRP A 70 0.11 -8.67 2.41
CA TRP A 70 0.13 -9.57 1.27
C TRP A 70 0.15 -11.05 1.71
N ILE A 71 0.98 -11.39 2.70
CA ILE A 71 1.02 -12.76 3.26
C ILE A 71 -0.36 -13.16 3.81
N ASP A 72 -0.97 -12.29 4.61
CA ASP A 72 -2.29 -12.55 5.20
C ASP A 72 -3.38 -12.66 4.12
N HIS A 73 -3.31 -11.81 3.09
CA HIS A 73 -4.22 -11.85 1.94
C HIS A 73 -4.09 -13.16 1.14
N HIS A 74 -2.87 -13.64 0.93
CA HIS A 74 -2.63 -14.92 0.30
C HIS A 74 -3.24 -16.08 1.12
N LEU A 75 -3.05 -16.08 2.44
CA LEU A 75 -3.66 -17.07 3.35
C LEU A 75 -5.20 -17.00 3.32
N LEU A 76 -5.78 -15.80 3.22
CA LEU A 76 -7.22 -15.61 3.09
C LEU A 76 -7.74 -16.28 1.81
N PHE A 77 -7.04 -16.11 0.68
CA PHE A 77 -7.41 -16.74 -0.58
C PHE A 77 -7.32 -18.27 -0.53
N LEU A 78 -6.36 -18.84 0.17
CA LEU A 78 -6.27 -20.31 0.33
C LEU A 78 -7.55 -20.89 0.95
N ASN A 79 -8.17 -20.17 1.88
CA ASN A 79 -9.38 -20.59 2.60
C ASN A 79 -10.70 -20.19 1.90
N LEU A 80 -10.64 -19.39 0.85
CA LEU A 80 -11.83 -18.90 0.13
C LEU A 80 -12.42 -20.00 -0.76
N ASN A 81 -13.67 -20.39 -0.49
CA ASN A 81 -14.34 -21.44 -1.25
C ASN A 81 -14.95 -20.93 -2.57
N LYS A 82 -15.53 -19.73 -2.58
CA LYS A 82 -16.20 -19.16 -3.75
C LYS A 82 -15.94 -17.67 -3.86
N LEU A 83 -15.66 -17.22 -5.10
CA LEU A 83 -15.49 -15.80 -5.40
C LEU A 83 -16.85 -15.21 -5.78
N THR A 84 -17.36 -14.28 -4.97
CA THR A 84 -18.61 -13.56 -5.22
C THR A 84 -18.33 -12.16 -5.76
N ARG A 85 -19.32 -11.58 -6.46
CA ARG A 85 -19.23 -10.19 -6.94
C ARG A 85 -18.98 -9.20 -5.79
N LYS A 86 -19.64 -9.40 -4.64
CA LYS A 86 -19.45 -8.57 -3.44
C LYS A 86 -18.01 -8.63 -2.95
N TYR A 87 -17.45 -9.83 -2.88
CA TYR A 87 -16.06 -10.06 -2.47
C TYR A 87 -15.07 -9.39 -3.42
N ILE A 88 -15.29 -9.47 -4.74
CA ILE A 88 -14.46 -8.79 -5.75
C ILE A 88 -14.48 -7.29 -5.53
N LEU A 89 -15.67 -6.69 -5.37
CA LEU A 89 -15.79 -5.23 -5.16
C LEU A 89 -15.09 -4.78 -3.88
N LEU A 90 -15.23 -5.55 -2.80
CA LEU A 90 -14.56 -5.25 -1.54
C LEU A 90 -13.03 -5.35 -1.68
N ASN A 91 -12.53 -6.35 -2.40
CA ASN A 91 -11.11 -6.46 -2.73
C ASN A 91 -10.62 -5.28 -3.58
N MET A 92 -11.42 -4.80 -4.55
CA MET A 92 -11.04 -3.62 -5.34
C MET A 92 -10.93 -2.36 -4.48
N LEU A 93 -11.81 -2.17 -3.49
CA LEU A 93 -11.69 -1.06 -2.52
C LEU A 93 -10.43 -1.22 -1.64
N PHE A 94 -10.13 -2.45 -1.22
CA PHE A 94 -8.89 -2.74 -0.50
C PHE A 94 -7.64 -2.41 -1.33
N VAL A 95 -7.59 -2.84 -2.58
CA VAL A 95 -6.48 -2.53 -3.51
C VAL A 95 -6.38 -1.03 -3.79
N LEU A 96 -7.52 -0.33 -3.89
CA LEU A 96 -7.53 1.12 -4.01
C LEU A 96 -6.86 1.79 -2.79
N SER A 97 -7.17 1.36 -1.57
CA SER A 97 -6.52 1.89 -0.36
C SER A 97 -5.02 1.57 -0.33
N LEU A 98 -4.61 0.38 -0.79
CA LEU A 98 -3.20 0.01 -0.95
C LEU A 98 -2.47 0.91 -1.96
N SER A 99 -3.11 1.25 -3.09
CA SER A 99 -2.50 2.08 -4.13
C SER A 99 -2.20 3.52 -3.69
N VAL A 100 -2.83 3.98 -2.60
CA VAL A 100 -2.57 5.30 -2.00
C VAL A 100 -1.35 5.28 -1.06
N VAL A 101 -0.92 4.10 -0.60
CA VAL A 101 0.19 3.98 0.37
C VAL A 101 1.49 4.63 -0.11
N PRO A 102 1.97 4.47 -1.36
CA PRO A 102 3.19 5.14 -1.80
C PRO A 102 3.14 6.65 -1.60
N PHE A 103 2.03 7.30 -1.99
CA PHE A 103 1.84 8.73 -1.80
C PHE A 103 1.86 9.13 -0.32
N THR A 104 1.09 8.46 0.54
CA THR A 104 1.02 8.80 1.97
C THR A 104 2.34 8.53 2.68
N THR A 105 3.10 7.51 2.25
CA THR A 105 4.44 7.18 2.74
C THR A 105 5.44 8.29 2.39
N ALA A 106 5.46 8.73 1.13
CA ALA A 106 6.31 9.82 0.68
C ALA A 106 5.99 11.12 1.42
N PHE A 107 4.70 11.45 1.51
CA PHE A 107 4.24 12.66 2.19
C PHE A 107 4.64 12.67 3.68
N ALA A 108 4.45 11.56 4.39
CA ALA A 108 4.87 11.43 5.79
C ALA A 108 6.39 11.47 5.94
N GLY A 109 7.16 10.88 5.01
CA GLY A 109 8.62 10.89 5.03
C GLY A 109 9.21 12.29 4.84
N HIS A 110 8.65 13.07 3.91
CA HIS A 110 9.08 14.46 3.65
C HIS A 110 8.64 15.44 4.75
N HIS A 111 7.51 15.17 5.41
CA HIS A 111 6.92 16.01 6.44
C HIS A 111 6.84 15.31 7.80
N TYR A 112 7.90 14.58 8.17
CA TYR A 112 7.91 13.69 9.34
C TYR A 112 7.70 14.41 10.69
N LEU A 113 7.93 15.71 10.75
CA LEU A 113 7.63 16.55 11.93
C LEU A 113 6.20 17.11 11.93
N ASP A 114 5.48 17.00 10.80
CA ASP A 114 4.10 17.46 10.69
C ASP A 114 3.14 16.33 11.12
N SER A 115 2.45 16.54 12.22
CA SER A 115 1.48 15.58 12.76
C SER A 115 0.35 15.24 11.76
N PHE A 116 -0.03 16.17 10.87
CA PHE A 116 -1.05 15.93 9.86
C PHE A 116 -0.55 14.94 8.80
N ALA A 117 0.68 15.10 8.33
CA ALA A 117 1.27 14.20 7.33
C ALA A 117 1.38 12.77 7.87
N VAL A 118 1.87 12.64 9.10
CA VAL A 118 1.97 11.33 9.77
C VAL A 118 0.59 10.73 10.02
N ALA A 119 -0.38 11.54 10.49
CA ALA A 119 -1.75 11.07 10.70
C ALA A 119 -2.41 10.57 9.41
N LEU A 120 -2.16 11.23 8.26
CA LEU A 120 -2.70 10.81 6.95
C LEU A 120 -2.23 9.39 6.59
N LEU A 121 -0.96 9.07 6.82
CA LEU A 121 -0.43 7.72 6.61
C LEU A 121 -1.14 6.70 7.52
N PHE A 122 -1.29 7.00 8.81
CA PHE A 122 -1.97 6.12 9.75
C PHE A 122 -3.45 5.92 9.41
N VAL A 123 -4.16 6.98 9.01
CA VAL A 123 -5.57 6.90 8.58
C VAL A 123 -5.71 5.97 7.37
N ASN A 124 -4.80 6.08 6.38
CA ASN A 124 -4.81 5.17 5.24
C ASN A 124 -4.61 3.72 5.68
N TYR A 125 -3.67 3.44 6.59
CA TYR A 125 -3.48 2.09 7.14
C TYR A 125 -4.70 1.59 7.91
N VAL A 126 -5.38 2.44 8.68
CA VAL A 126 -6.61 2.06 9.39
C VAL A 126 -7.71 1.69 8.40
N ILE A 127 -7.94 2.51 7.37
CA ILE A 127 -8.92 2.21 6.30
C ILE A 127 -8.59 0.87 5.63
N MET A 128 -7.34 0.67 5.26
CA MET A 128 -6.87 -0.56 4.63
C MET A 128 -7.12 -1.79 5.51
N ASN A 129 -6.81 -1.72 6.81
CA ASN A 129 -7.05 -2.82 7.75
C ASN A 129 -8.54 -3.09 7.98
N ILE A 130 -9.38 -2.05 8.00
CA ILE A 130 -10.85 -2.21 8.08
C ILE A 130 -11.37 -2.94 6.85
N LEU A 131 -10.95 -2.52 5.65
CA LEU A 131 -11.34 -3.16 4.39
C LEU A 131 -10.84 -4.60 4.31
N PHE A 132 -9.61 -4.84 4.73
CA PHE A 132 -9.03 -6.18 4.82
C PHE A 132 -9.82 -7.07 5.80
N GLY A 133 -10.09 -6.57 7.01
CA GLY A 133 -10.92 -7.27 8.00
C GLY A 133 -12.32 -7.61 7.47
N ALA A 134 -12.91 -6.73 6.65
CA ALA A 134 -14.21 -6.97 6.03
C ALA A 134 -14.19 -8.11 4.99
N LEU A 135 -13.02 -8.52 4.47
CA LEU A 135 -12.88 -9.67 3.57
C LEU A 135 -13.02 -11.02 4.28
N TYR A 136 -12.94 -11.05 5.62
CA TYR A 136 -13.16 -12.26 6.41
C TYR A 136 -14.64 -12.57 6.66
N TRP A 137 -15.57 -11.61 6.36
CA TRP A 137 -17.02 -11.75 6.56
C TRP A 137 -17.77 -11.90 5.24
#